data_61e2e7f346329b9700f734ef5e1283ca
#
_entry.id   61e2e7f346329b9700f734ef5e1283ca
#
_cell.length_a   1.000
_cell.length_b   1.000
_cell.length_c   1.000
_cell.angle_alpha   90.00
_cell.angle_beta   90.00
_cell.angle_gamma   90.00
#
_symmetry.space_group_name_H-M   'P 1'
#
loop_
_entity.id
_entity.type
_entity.pdbx_description
1 polymer ?
#
loop_
_entity_poly.entity_id
_entity_poly.type
_entity_poly.pdbx_seq_one_letter_code
_entity_poly.pdbx_strand_id
1 'polypeptide(L)'
;KHLFRSYHDMPKLEKKALDLARGKVLDVGAGAGCHSLALQKRMEQEQQKGSKAQNNIFSIKTIDISPLSCEAMKLRGVKDIECINLFNPQLGNDDGFDTILLLMNGTGIAGKIANLPTLFHRLKSLLNPNGQVLIDSSDLKYIYENENGCFDIDLNGPYYGEVDYQMVYEKTEGEPFDWLYVDFPLLKSIAESCGLEGELIAEGEHYDYLARLS
;
A
#
# COMPACT_ATOMS: atom_id res chain seq x y z
N LYS A 1 12.60 -11.93 5.37
CA LYS A 1 12.10 -11.88 6.76
C LYS A 1 10.87 -10.94 6.87
N HIS A 2 10.92 -9.74 6.30
CA HIS A 2 9.82 -8.75 6.36
C HIS A 2 8.50 -9.22 5.73
N LEU A 3 8.54 -9.89 4.60
CA LEU A 3 7.35 -10.40 3.89
C LEU A 3 6.63 -11.56 4.61
N PHE A 4 7.26 -12.18 5.61
CA PHE A 4 6.77 -13.38 6.31
C PHE A 4 6.39 -13.13 7.77
N ARG A 5 6.35 -11.86 8.20
CA ARG A 5 6.06 -11.51 9.60
C ARG A 5 4.60 -11.75 9.97
N SER A 6 4.36 -11.95 11.27
CA SER A 6 3.02 -11.98 11.84
C SER A 6 2.53 -10.57 12.16
N TYR A 7 1.22 -10.38 12.41
CA TYR A 7 0.67 -9.09 12.87
C TYR A 7 1.44 -8.52 14.07
N HIS A 8 1.85 -9.37 15.01
CA HIS A 8 2.57 -8.93 16.21
C HIS A 8 3.92 -8.24 15.87
N ASP A 9 4.60 -8.73 14.82
CA ASP A 9 5.92 -8.28 14.40
C ASP A 9 5.87 -7.13 13.38
N MET A 10 4.68 -6.68 12.96
CA MET A 10 4.51 -5.57 12.02
C MET A 10 4.84 -4.23 12.68
N PRO A 11 5.36 -3.25 11.92
CA PRO A 11 5.50 -1.86 12.35
C PRO A 11 4.16 -1.24 12.77
N LYS A 12 4.24 -0.17 13.56
CA LYS A 12 3.05 0.52 14.10
C LYS A 12 2.10 1.03 13.01
N LEU A 13 2.65 1.58 11.90
CA LEU A 13 1.85 2.11 10.79
C LEU A 13 1.05 1.01 10.10
N GLU A 14 1.67 -0.15 9.83
CA GLU A 14 0.96 -1.29 9.24
C GLU A 14 -0.15 -1.81 10.16
N LYS A 15 0.14 -1.98 11.46
CA LYS A 15 -0.88 -2.36 12.45
C LYS A 15 -2.06 -1.39 12.43
N LYS A 16 -1.76 -0.07 12.42
CA LYS A 16 -2.77 0.98 12.36
C LYS A 16 -3.63 0.88 11.10
N ALA A 17 -3.02 0.63 9.94
CA ALA A 17 -3.75 0.41 8.69
C ALA A 17 -4.65 -0.81 8.77
N LEU A 18 -4.14 -1.95 9.26
CA LEU A 18 -4.93 -3.16 9.42
C LEU A 18 -6.08 -2.98 10.42
N ASP A 19 -5.90 -2.23 11.50
CA ASP A 19 -6.95 -1.94 12.48
C ASP A 19 -8.07 -1.05 11.91
N LEU A 20 -7.74 -0.17 10.96
CA LEU A 20 -8.70 0.69 10.25
C LEU A 20 -9.40 -0.01 9.08
N ALA A 21 -8.87 -1.15 8.62
CA ALA A 21 -9.47 -1.92 7.53
C ALA A 21 -10.84 -2.46 7.93
N ARG A 22 -11.81 -2.34 7.00
CA ARG A 22 -13.21 -2.74 7.21
C ARG A 22 -13.86 -3.15 5.89
N GLY A 23 -14.96 -3.87 5.99
CA GLY A 23 -15.81 -4.25 4.86
C GLY A 23 -15.13 -5.23 3.90
N LYS A 24 -15.29 -4.99 2.62
CA LYS A 24 -14.63 -5.71 1.54
C LYS A 24 -13.24 -5.10 1.31
N VAL A 25 -12.20 -5.86 1.59
CA VAL A 25 -10.79 -5.39 1.55
C VAL A 25 -10.08 -5.88 0.29
N LEU A 26 -9.34 -4.98 -0.37
CA LEU A 26 -8.37 -5.32 -1.41
C LEU A 26 -6.96 -5.07 -0.86
N ASP A 27 -6.12 -6.10 -0.84
CA ASP A 27 -4.69 -6.02 -0.50
C ASP A 27 -3.87 -6.02 -1.79
N VAL A 28 -3.23 -4.89 -2.10
CA VAL A 28 -2.54 -4.65 -3.38
C VAL A 28 -1.04 -4.79 -3.21
N GLY A 29 -0.40 -5.58 -4.09
CA GLY A 29 1.04 -5.84 -4.02
C GLY A 29 1.41 -6.63 -2.76
N ALA A 30 0.61 -7.62 -2.43
CA ALA A 30 0.61 -8.29 -1.12
C ALA A 30 1.88 -9.11 -0.82
N GLY A 31 2.77 -9.33 -1.81
CA GLY A 31 4.01 -10.08 -1.64
C GLY A 31 3.76 -11.50 -1.15
N ALA A 32 4.19 -11.82 0.07
CA ALA A 32 3.93 -13.13 0.68
C ALA A 32 2.62 -13.17 1.51
N GLY A 33 1.76 -12.15 1.43
CA GLY A 33 0.42 -12.12 2.02
C GLY A 33 0.39 -11.93 3.54
N CYS A 34 1.37 -11.25 4.13
CA CYS A 34 1.39 -11.07 5.59
C CYS A 34 0.21 -10.24 6.10
N HIS A 35 -0.21 -9.20 5.40
CA HIS A 35 -1.37 -8.37 5.74
C HIS A 35 -2.68 -9.15 5.55
N SER A 36 -2.86 -9.79 4.40
CA SER A 36 -4.03 -10.63 4.12
C SER A 36 -4.22 -11.73 5.16
N LEU A 37 -3.16 -12.42 5.58
CA LEU A 37 -3.23 -13.45 6.63
C LEU A 37 -3.62 -12.86 8.00
N ALA A 38 -3.10 -11.69 8.34
CA ALA A 38 -3.48 -11.00 9.58
C ALA A 38 -4.97 -10.61 9.57
N LEU A 39 -5.47 -10.10 8.45
CA LEU A 39 -6.88 -9.77 8.27
C LEU A 39 -7.79 -11.00 8.25
N GLN A 40 -7.38 -12.10 7.62
CA GLN A 40 -8.11 -13.37 7.66
C GLN A 40 -8.30 -13.87 9.10
N LYS A 41 -7.22 -13.83 9.89
CA LYS A 41 -7.29 -14.22 11.30
C LYS A 41 -8.22 -13.32 12.10
N ARG A 42 -8.19 -12.01 11.85
CA ARG A 42 -9.11 -11.04 12.48
C ARG A 42 -10.56 -11.35 12.10
N MET A 43 -10.85 -11.55 10.82
CA MET A 43 -12.19 -11.88 10.31
C MET A 43 -12.75 -13.15 10.97
N GLU A 44 -11.94 -14.21 11.10
CA GLU A 44 -12.33 -15.45 11.76
C GLU A 44 -12.66 -15.24 13.25
N GLN A 45 -11.87 -14.41 13.95
CA GLN A 45 -12.13 -14.06 15.34
C GLN A 45 -13.41 -13.22 15.52
N GLU A 46 -13.67 -12.27 14.62
CA GLU A 46 -14.89 -11.46 14.61
C GLU A 46 -16.14 -12.31 14.41
N GLN A 47 -16.09 -13.27 13.47
CA GLN A 47 -17.17 -14.22 13.21
C GLN A 47 -17.46 -15.12 14.42
N GLN A 48 -16.41 -15.65 15.06
CA GLN A 48 -16.56 -16.50 16.26
C GLN A 48 -17.19 -15.74 17.44
N LYS A 49 -16.92 -14.46 17.58
CA LYS A 49 -17.49 -13.61 18.65
C LYS A 49 -18.91 -13.12 18.35
N GLY A 50 -19.46 -13.39 17.15
CA GLY A 50 -20.76 -12.89 16.72
C GLY A 50 -20.82 -11.35 16.67
N SER A 51 -19.67 -10.71 16.50
CA SER A 51 -19.56 -9.25 16.49
C SER A 51 -20.28 -8.68 15.25
N LYS A 52 -21.21 -7.74 15.49
CA LYS A 52 -21.90 -6.95 14.44
C LYS A 52 -21.35 -5.51 14.38
N ALA A 53 -20.09 -5.31 14.70
CA ALA A 53 -19.48 -3.98 14.67
C ALA A 53 -19.43 -3.44 13.23
N GLN A 54 -19.59 -2.13 13.08
CA GLN A 54 -19.53 -1.45 11.76
C GLN A 54 -18.18 -1.61 11.03
N ASN A 55 -17.13 -1.98 11.76
CA ASN A 55 -15.78 -2.14 11.24
C ASN A 55 -15.39 -3.61 10.96
N ASN A 56 -16.36 -4.52 10.88
CA ASN A 56 -16.07 -5.92 10.57
C ASN A 56 -15.57 -6.08 9.14
N ILE A 57 -14.67 -7.05 8.95
CA ILE A 57 -14.19 -7.46 7.63
C ILE A 57 -15.13 -8.55 7.10
N PHE A 58 -15.61 -8.37 5.86
CA PHE A 58 -16.51 -9.32 5.20
C PHE A 58 -15.77 -10.25 4.24
N SER A 59 -14.82 -9.70 3.48
CA SER A 59 -14.00 -10.45 2.56
C SER A 59 -12.67 -9.77 2.33
N ILE A 60 -11.68 -10.54 1.89
CA ILE A 60 -10.32 -10.04 1.57
C ILE A 60 -9.95 -10.62 0.23
N LYS A 61 -9.78 -9.76 -0.77
CA LYS A 61 -9.18 -10.10 -2.05
C LYS A 61 -7.72 -9.64 -2.05
N THR A 62 -6.83 -10.50 -2.51
CA THR A 62 -5.38 -10.27 -2.45
C THR A 62 -4.83 -10.33 -3.86
N ILE A 63 -4.11 -9.29 -4.28
CA ILE A 63 -3.51 -9.25 -5.63
C ILE A 63 -2.01 -8.99 -5.58
N ASP A 64 -1.30 -9.61 -6.50
CA ASP A 64 0.10 -9.35 -6.78
C ASP A 64 0.40 -9.64 -8.26
N ILE A 65 1.37 -8.94 -8.85
CA ILE A 65 1.79 -9.19 -10.24
C ILE A 65 2.78 -10.34 -10.36
N SER A 66 3.45 -10.71 -9.26
CA SER A 66 4.47 -11.76 -9.24
C SER A 66 3.86 -13.15 -9.07
N PRO A 67 4.04 -14.07 -10.04
CA PRO A 67 3.60 -15.45 -9.89
C PRO A 67 4.20 -16.14 -8.66
N LEU A 68 5.46 -15.84 -8.32
CA LEU A 68 6.12 -16.40 -7.13
C LEU A 68 5.49 -15.89 -5.82
N SER A 69 5.11 -14.61 -5.76
CA SER A 69 4.35 -14.05 -4.64
C SER A 69 3.00 -14.76 -4.49
N CYS A 70 2.28 -14.94 -5.60
CA CYS A 70 0.99 -15.64 -5.60
C CYS A 70 1.12 -17.10 -5.16
N GLU A 71 2.17 -17.79 -5.57
CA GLU A 71 2.46 -19.17 -5.11
C GLU A 71 2.78 -19.19 -3.61
N ALA A 72 3.64 -18.27 -3.15
CA ALA A 72 3.97 -18.15 -1.73
C ALA A 72 2.73 -17.90 -0.88
N MET A 73 1.83 -17.01 -1.32
CA MET A 73 0.55 -16.75 -0.64
C MET A 73 -0.34 -17.99 -0.56
N LYS A 74 -0.46 -18.76 -1.64
CA LYS A 74 -1.20 -20.04 -1.67
C LYS A 74 -0.64 -21.03 -0.66
N LEU A 75 0.68 -21.23 -0.65
CA LEU A 75 1.34 -22.14 0.31
C LEU A 75 1.15 -21.70 1.76
N ARG A 76 1.01 -20.40 2.01
CA ARG A 76 0.77 -19.83 3.36
C ARG A 76 -0.69 -19.83 3.78
N GLY A 77 -1.63 -20.15 2.90
CA GLY A 77 -3.05 -20.26 3.21
C GLY A 77 -3.85 -18.96 3.04
N VAL A 78 -3.38 -18.02 2.25
CA VAL A 78 -4.22 -16.89 1.78
C VAL A 78 -5.33 -17.47 0.91
N LYS A 79 -6.58 -17.03 1.11
CA LYS A 79 -7.77 -17.70 0.53
C LYS A 79 -8.12 -17.19 -0.87
N ASP A 80 -8.25 -15.88 -1.04
CA ASP A 80 -8.66 -15.24 -2.30
C ASP A 80 -7.47 -14.49 -2.90
N ILE A 81 -6.79 -15.14 -3.84
CA ILE A 81 -5.58 -14.65 -4.48
C ILE A 81 -5.80 -14.56 -5.98
N GLU A 82 -5.44 -13.43 -6.54
CA GLU A 82 -5.41 -13.25 -7.99
C GLU A 82 -4.04 -12.71 -8.43
N CYS A 83 -3.39 -13.39 -9.37
CA CYS A 83 -2.13 -12.93 -9.95
C CYS A 83 -2.44 -11.97 -11.10
N ILE A 84 -2.65 -10.69 -10.75
CA ILE A 84 -3.17 -9.68 -11.66
C ILE A 84 -2.56 -8.30 -11.36
N ASN A 85 -2.46 -7.47 -12.39
CA ASN A 85 -2.07 -6.08 -12.23
C ASN A 85 -3.25 -5.24 -11.72
N LEU A 86 -2.99 -4.28 -10.82
CA LEU A 86 -3.99 -3.33 -10.31
C LEU A 86 -4.75 -2.59 -11.43
N PHE A 87 -4.07 -2.31 -12.55
CA PHE A 87 -4.65 -1.61 -13.69
C PHE A 87 -5.42 -2.52 -14.66
N ASN A 88 -5.50 -3.82 -14.39
CA ASN A 88 -6.30 -4.71 -15.22
C ASN A 88 -7.79 -4.34 -15.12
N PRO A 89 -8.49 -4.13 -16.26
CA PRO A 89 -9.89 -3.70 -16.26
C PRO A 89 -10.84 -4.74 -15.67
N GLN A 90 -10.46 -6.01 -15.58
CA GLN A 90 -11.28 -7.06 -14.99
C GLN A 90 -11.34 -6.99 -13.45
N LEU A 91 -10.36 -6.33 -12.82
CA LEU A 91 -10.37 -6.15 -11.36
C LEU A 91 -11.48 -5.17 -10.96
N GLY A 92 -12.37 -5.60 -10.07
CA GLY A 92 -13.46 -4.78 -9.53
C GLY A 92 -14.73 -4.71 -10.39
N ASN A 93 -14.88 -5.60 -11.38
CA ASN A 93 -16.07 -5.60 -12.28
C ASN A 93 -17.38 -5.94 -11.55
N ASP A 94 -17.33 -6.70 -10.45
CA ASP A 94 -18.55 -7.21 -9.81
C ASP A 94 -19.04 -6.30 -8.67
N ASP A 95 -18.10 -5.72 -7.89
CA ASP A 95 -18.38 -4.82 -6.77
C ASP A 95 -17.10 -4.08 -6.37
N GLY A 96 -17.23 -2.85 -5.87
CA GLY A 96 -16.11 -2.09 -5.32
C GLY A 96 -15.61 -2.62 -3.98
N PHE A 97 -14.62 -1.91 -3.41
CA PHE A 97 -14.00 -2.23 -2.12
C PHE A 97 -14.27 -1.13 -1.09
N ASP A 98 -14.46 -1.52 0.17
CA ASP A 98 -14.63 -0.59 1.29
C ASP A 98 -13.28 -0.15 1.85
N THR A 99 -12.25 -0.98 1.69
CA THR A 99 -10.87 -0.65 2.04
C THR A 99 -9.91 -1.20 0.99
N ILE A 100 -9.02 -0.36 0.50
CA ILE A 100 -7.88 -0.76 -0.36
C ILE A 100 -6.61 -0.51 0.44
N LEU A 101 -5.75 -1.51 0.55
CA LEU A 101 -4.45 -1.43 1.21
C LEU A 101 -3.35 -1.35 0.16
N LEU A 102 -2.49 -0.32 0.27
CA LEU A 102 -1.23 -0.18 -0.42
C LEU A 102 -0.15 0.05 0.64
N LEU A 103 0.39 -1.02 1.20
CA LEU A 103 1.31 -0.98 2.33
C LEU A 103 2.72 -1.43 1.96
N MET A 104 3.70 -1.03 2.77
CA MET A 104 5.15 -1.18 2.53
C MET A 104 5.64 -0.30 1.38
N ASN A 105 5.41 0.99 1.50
CA ASN A 105 5.61 2.02 0.49
C ASN A 105 4.72 1.81 -0.75
N GLY A 106 3.43 1.84 -0.53
CA GLY A 106 2.42 1.59 -1.57
C GLY A 106 2.44 2.60 -2.72
N THR A 107 2.97 3.79 -2.50
CA THR A 107 3.19 4.80 -3.55
C THR A 107 4.20 4.34 -4.62
N GLY A 108 5.07 3.39 -4.26
CA GLY A 108 6.07 2.82 -5.17
C GLY A 108 5.48 2.19 -6.43
N ILE A 109 4.22 1.71 -6.36
CA ILE A 109 3.52 1.15 -7.53
C ILE A 109 3.38 2.17 -8.67
N ALA A 110 3.34 3.47 -8.37
CA ALA A 110 3.31 4.52 -9.40
C ALA A 110 4.66 4.67 -10.14
N GLY A 111 5.76 4.27 -9.50
CA GLY A 111 7.12 4.40 -10.02
C GLY A 111 7.60 5.85 -10.07
N LYS A 112 6.84 6.75 -10.68
CA LYS A 112 7.15 8.18 -10.83
C LYS A 112 5.97 9.06 -10.42
N ILE A 113 6.29 10.30 -10.00
CA ILE A 113 5.29 11.28 -9.56
C ILE A 113 4.23 11.55 -10.64
N ALA A 114 4.64 11.58 -11.90
CA ALA A 114 3.75 11.80 -13.04
C ALA A 114 2.64 10.73 -13.18
N ASN A 115 2.85 9.54 -12.62
CA ASN A 115 1.88 8.43 -12.69
C ASN A 115 0.93 8.39 -11.48
N LEU A 116 1.17 9.17 -10.41
CA LEU A 116 0.27 9.19 -9.25
C LEU A 116 -1.18 9.51 -9.59
N PRO A 117 -1.49 10.48 -10.47
CA PRO A 117 -2.88 10.71 -10.86
C PRO A 117 -3.55 9.46 -11.47
N THR A 118 -2.83 8.72 -12.31
CA THR A 118 -3.33 7.48 -12.91
C THR A 118 -3.61 6.43 -11.84
N LEU A 119 -2.70 6.26 -10.86
CA LEU A 119 -2.88 5.38 -9.72
C LEU A 119 -4.13 5.79 -8.91
N PHE A 120 -4.26 7.07 -8.55
CA PHE A 120 -5.37 7.55 -7.73
C PHE A 120 -6.72 7.45 -8.44
N HIS A 121 -6.81 7.75 -9.73
CA HIS A 121 -8.03 7.53 -10.50
C HIS A 121 -8.41 6.05 -10.53
N ARG A 122 -7.43 5.14 -10.67
CA ARG A 122 -7.69 3.71 -10.62
C ARG A 122 -8.19 3.27 -9.26
N LEU A 123 -7.54 3.68 -8.17
CA LEU A 123 -7.98 3.37 -6.81
C LEU A 123 -9.39 3.88 -6.53
N LYS A 124 -9.66 5.14 -6.91
CA LYS A 124 -11.00 5.74 -6.79
C LYS A 124 -12.06 4.92 -7.53
N SER A 125 -11.76 4.44 -8.75
CA SER A 125 -12.70 3.63 -9.54
C SER A 125 -13.03 2.28 -8.91
N LEU A 126 -12.19 1.81 -7.99
CA LEU A 126 -12.36 0.54 -7.27
C LEU A 126 -13.06 0.70 -5.92
N LEU A 127 -13.21 1.93 -5.42
CA LEU A 127 -13.84 2.18 -4.12
C LEU A 127 -15.36 2.14 -4.20
N ASN A 128 -15.97 1.54 -3.20
CA ASN A 128 -17.39 1.72 -2.87
C ASN A 128 -17.64 3.15 -2.37
N PRO A 129 -18.89 3.65 -2.41
CA PRO A 129 -19.23 4.87 -1.69
C PRO A 129 -18.81 4.82 -0.22
N ASN A 130 -18.14 5.86 0.26
CA ASN A 130 -17.51 5.93 1.60
C ASN A 130 -16.38 4.91 1.83
N GLY A 131 -15.83 4.32 0.79
CA GLY A 131 -14.63 3.49 0.86
C GLY A 131 -13.37 4.33 1.17
N GLN A 132 -12.29 3.64 1.51
CA GLN A 132 -11.01 4.26 1.84
C GLN A 132 -9.83 3.52 1.21
N VAL A 133 -8.80 4.26 0.87
CA VAL A 133 -7.46 3.73 0.57
C VAL A 133 -6.58 4.02 1.77
N LEU A 134 -5.89 3.02 2.28
CA LEU A 134 -4.86 3.15 3.30
C LEU A 134 -3.51 2.91 2.62
N ILE A 135 -2.73 3.97 2.52
CA ILE A 135 -1.47 4.00 1.78
C ILE A 135 -0.37 4.57 2.64
N ASP A 136 0.80 3.94 2.62
CA ASP A 136 1.99 4.45 3.28
C ASP A 136 3.05 4.90 2.28
N SER A 137 3.89 5.81 2.72
CA SER A 137 5.11 6.23 2.03
C SER A 137 6.07 6.86 3.03
N SER A 138 7.19 7.37 2.52
CA SER A 138 8.20 8.08 3.31
C SER A 138 8.65 9.33 2.57
N ASP A 139 8.99 10.37 3.34
CA ASP A 139 9.65 11.56 2.83
C ASP A 139 11.17 11.34 2.85
N LEU A 140 11.78 11.19 1.67
CA LEU A 140 13.21 10.92 1.55
C LEU A 140 14.11 12.16 1.68
N LYS A 141 13.57 13.33 2.06
CA LYS A 141 14.38 14.56 2.19
C LYS A 141 15.60 14.39 3.09
N TYR A 142 15.53 13.51 4.11
CA TYR A 142 16.65 13.27 5.04
C TYR A 142 17.93 12.74 4.35
N ILE A 143 17.81 12.11 3.17
CA ILE A 143 18.98 11.63 2.40
C ILE A 143 19.79 12.81 1.86
N TYR A 144 19.17 13.95 1.69
CA TYR A 144 19.74 15.19 1.14
C TYR A 144 20.13 16.20 2.23
N GLU A 145 20.05 15.81 3.52
CA GLU A 145 20.43 16.67 4.63
C GLU A 145 21.96 16.75 4.72
N ASN A 146 22.49 17.99 4.69
CA ASN A 146 23.91 18.25 4.83
C ASN A 146 24.32 18.45 6.30
N GLU A 147 25.63 18.60 6.56
CA GLU A 147 26.19 18.77 7.91
C GLU A 147 25.65 20.00 8.67
N ASN A 148 25.06 20.96 7.97
CA ASN A 148 24.48 22.17 8.54
C ASN A 148 22.96 22.05 8.80
N GLY A 149 22.35 20.89 8.57
CA GLY A 149 20.91 20.66 8.70
C GLY A 149 20.07 21.27 7.58
N CYS A 150 20.70 21.64 6.45
CA CYS A 150 20.01 22.09 5.24
C CYS A 150 19.84 20.94 4.26
N PHE A 151 18.82 21.01 3.39
CA PHE A 151 18.55 19.99 2.38
C PHE A 151 19.05 20.44 1.02
N ASP A 152 19.99 19.70 0.43
CA ASP A 152 20.59 19.98 -0.90
C ASP A 152 19.78 19.24 -1.99
N ILE A 153 18.57 19.72 -2.27
CA ILE A 153 17.65 19.14 -3.27
C ILE A 153 17.73 19.98 -4.55
N ASP A 154 17.99 19.33 -5.69
CA ASP A 154 17.92 19.97 -7.02
C ASP A 154 16.45 20.17 -7.41
N LEU A 155 15.99 21.42 -7.36
CA LEU A 155 14.62 21.80 -7.74
C LEU A 155 14.36 21.77 -9.25
N ASN A 156 15.41 21.66 -10.09
CA ASN A 156 15.29 21.56 -11.54
C ASN A 156 15.38 20.09 -12.03
N GLY A 157 15.71 19.18 -11.13
CA GLY A 157 15.79 17.76 -11.41
C GLY A 157 14.44 17.02 -11.26
N PRO A 158 14.44 15.70 -11.38
CA PRO A 158 13.27 14.87 -11.04
C PRO A 158 12.91 15.04 -9.55
N TYR A 159 11.70 14.68 -9.19
CA TYR A 159 11.29 14.71 -7.78
C TYR A 159 12.21 13.80 -6.94
N TYR A 160 12.71 14.32 -5.83
CA TYR A 160 13.75 13.68 -5.01
C TYR A 160 13.36 12.30 -4.43
N GLY A 161 12.09 11.95 -4.46
CA GLY A 161 11.58 10.64 -4.04
C GLY A 161 11.42 9.64 -5.18
N GLU A 162 11.75 9.99 -6.42
CA GLU A 162 11.85 9.05 -7.54
C GLU A 162 13.19 8.31 -7.49
N VAL A 163 13.14 7.00 -7.32
CA VAL A 163 14.32 6.16 -7.09
C VAL A 163 14.36 5.03 -8.10
N ASP A 164 15.53 4.79 -8.69
CA ASP A 164 15.79 3.62 -9.51
C ASP A 164 16.23 2.46 -8.62
N TYR A 165 15.49 1.35 -8.64
CA TYR A 165 15.79 0.15 -7.89
C TYR A 165 16.27 -0.98 -8.78
N GLN A 166 17.23 -1.73 -8.29
CA GLN A 166 17.60 -3.02 -8.86
C GLN A 166 17.73 -4.05 -7.72
N MET A 167 17.02 -5.15 -7.87
CA MET A 167 17.11 -6.25 -6.91
C MET A 167 18.29 -7.15 -7.26
N VAL A 168 19.18 -7.38 -6.30
CA VAL A 168 20.30 -8.31 -6.45
C VAL A 168 20.21 -9.36 -5.35
N TYR A 169 20.19 -10.62 -5.75
CA TYR A 169 20.24 -11.75 -4.83
C TYR A 169 21.35 -12.72 -5.24
N GLU A 170 22.37 -12.85 -4.40
CA GLU A 170 23.60 -13.60 -4.66
C GLU A 170 24.26 -13.15 -5.98
N LYS A 171 24.15 -13.96 -7.05
CA LYS A 171 24.70 -13.68 -8.39
C LYS A 171 23.61 -13.34 -9.41
N THR A 172 22.36 -13.24 -8.99
CA THR A 172 21.23 -12.94 -9.86
C THR A 172 20.86 -11.48 -9.72
N GLU A 173 20.93 -10.76 -10.81
CA GLU A 173 20.51 -9.36 -10.93
C GLU A 173 19.14 -9.33 -11.60
N GLY A 174 18.19 -8.65 -10.98
CA GLY A 174 16.88 -8.37 -11.57
C GLY A 174 16.93 -7.18 -12.52
N GLU A 175 15.90 -6.98 -13.31
CA GLU A 175 15.76 -5.78 -14.14
C GLU A 175 15.57 -4.54 -13.25
N PRO A 176 16.19 -3.39 -13.61
CA PRO A 176 15.94 -2.12 -12.93
C PRO A 176 14.47 -1.71 -13.06
N PHE A 177 13.92 -1.07 -12.02
CA PHE A 177 12.57 -0.53 -12.04
C PHE A 177 12.47 0.77 -11.24
N ASP A 178 11.56 1.64 -11.67
CA ASP A 178 11.25 2.88 -10.97
C ASP A 178 10.45 2.58 -9.69
N TRP A 179 10.77 3.33 -8.61
CA TRP A 179 10.06 3.24 -7.34
C TRP A 179 9.86 4.63 -6.75
N LEU A 180 8.65 4.95 -6.30
CA LEU A 180 8.32 6.27 -5.81
C LEU A 180 8.13 6.28 -4.30
N TYR A 181 8.86 7.17 -3.65
CA TYR A 181 8.57 7.67 -2.32
C TYR A 181 8.02 9.09 -2.46
N VAL A 182 7.03 9.48 -1.68
CA VAL A 182 6.43 10.81 -1.79
C VAL A 182 6.11 11.36 -0.40
N ASP A 183 6.40 12.64 -0.18
CA ASP A 183 6.01 13.34 1.04
C ASP A 183 4.48 13.50 1.13
N PHE A 184 3.95 13.57 2.35
CA PHE A 184 2.49 13.65 2.55
C PHE A 184 1.84 14.90 1.94
N PRO A 185 2.40 16.12 2.06
CA PRO A 185 1.83 17.31 1.42
C PRO A 185 1.62 17.16 -0.08
N LEU A 186 2.62 16.62 -0.80
CA LEU A 186 2.52 16.40 -2.25
C LEU A 186 1.54 15.27 -2.58
N LEU A 187 1.59 14.16 -1.85
CA LEU A 187 0.62 13.06 -2.01
C LEU A 187 -0.81 13.58 -1.85
N LYS A 188 -1.08 14.35 -0.79
CA LYS A 188 -2.39 14.94 -0.52
C LYS A 188 -2.84 15.85 -1.65
N SER A 189 -1.98 16.79 -2.09
CA SER A 189 -2.29 17.73 -3.17
C SER A 189 -2.68 17.01 -4.46
N ILE A 190 -1.95 15.95 -4.84
CA ILE A 190 -2.24 15.18 -6.05
C ILE A 190 -3.54 14.37 -5.86
N ALA A 191 -3.76 13.75 -4.70
CA ALA A 191 -4.98 13.01 -4.41
C ALA A 191 -6.23 13.91 -4.49
N GLU A 192 -6.17 15.11 -3.92
CA GLU A 192 -7.25 16.10 -3.96
C GLU A 192 -7.54 16.57 -5.39
N SER A 193 -6.52 16.74 -6.23
CA SER A 193 -6.71 17.04 -7.65
C SER A 193 -7.42 15.92 -8.43
N CYS A 194 -7.31 14.68 -7.94
CA CYS A 194 -8.03 13.51 -8.47
C CYS A 194 -9.41 13.31 -7.82
N GLY A 195 -9.79 14.17 -6.89
CA GLY A 195 -11.08 14.12 -6.18
C GLY A 195 -11.13 13.08 -5.07
N LEU A 196 -10.00 12.79 -4.42
CA LEU A 196 -9.88 12.01 -3.19
C LEU A 196 -9.45 12.94 -2.06
N GLU A 197 -10.14 12.93 -0.93
CA GLU A 197 -9.72 13.65 0.26
C GLU A 197 -8.53 12.93 0.93
N GLY A 198 -7.44 13.66 1.21
CA GLY A 198 -6.23 13.11 1.83
C GLY A 198 -6.13 13.48 3.31
N GLU A 199 -6.00 12.47 4.18
CA GLU A 199 -5.84 12.61 5.62
C GLU A 199 -4.57 11.90 6.11
N LEU A 200 -3.76 12.60 6.91
CA LEU A 200 -2.62 12.00 7.62
C LEU A 200 -3.13 11.23 8.85
N ILE A 201 -2.99 9.92 8.85
CA ILE A 201 -3.47 9.06 9.93
C ILE A 201 -2.43 8.90 11.03
N ALA A 202 -1.18 8.73 10.66
CA ALA A 202 -0.07 8.57 11.61
C ALA A 202 1.26 8.83 10.91
N GLU A 203 2.23 9.27 11.71
CA GLU A 203 3.65 9.36 11.32
C GLU A 203 4.45 8.29 12.04
N GLY A 204 5.46 7.76 11.38
CA GLY A 204 6.40 6.80 11.93
C GLY A 204 7.68 7.47 12.45
N GLU A 205 8.70 6.66 12.73
CA GLU A 205 9.93 7.12 13.39
C GLU A 205 10.97 7.65 12.39
N HIS A 206 10.83 7.31 11.09
CA HIS A 206 11.83 7.60 10.05
C HIS A 206 11.22 8.26 8.82
N TYR A 207 10.49 9.38 9.03
CA TYR A 207 9.82 10.14 7.95
C TYR A 207 8.78 9.33 7.16
N ASP A 208 8.44 8.14 7.64
CA ASP A 208 7.37 7.30 7.13
C ASP A 208 6.01 7.76 7.68
N TYR A 209 4.98 7.58 6.92
CA TYR A 209 3.63 7.96 7.31
C TYR A 209 2.58 7.01 6.72
N LEU A 210 1.41 6.98 7.36
CA LEU A 210 0.20 6.36 6.86
C LEU A 210 -0.81 7.45 6.51
N ALA A 211 -1.33 7.41 5.30
CA ALA A 211 -2.41 8.27 4.84
C ALA A 211 -3.68 7.49 4.55
N ARG A 212 -4.81 8.17 4.67
CA ARG A 212 -6.12 7.72 4.17
C ARG A 212 -6.54 8.63 3.03
N LEU A 213 -6.99 8.01 1.92
CA LEU A 213 -7.64 8.70 0.81
C LEU A 213 -9.08 8.20 0.71
N SER A 214 -10.05 9.10 0.59
CA SER A 214 -11.48 8.77 0.55
C SER A 214 -12.29 9.70 -0.36
#